data_29d1daf8abe596020dd7ae833ba74429
#
_entry.id   29d1daf8abe596020dd7ae833ba74429
#
_cell.length_a   1.000
_cell.length_b   1.000
_cell.length_c   1.000
_cell.angle_alpha   90.00
_cell.angle_beta   90.00
_cell.angle_gamma   90.00
#
_symmetry.space_group_name_H-M   'P 1'
#
loop_
_entity.id
_entity.type
_entity.pdbx_description
1 polymer ?
#
loop_
_entity_poly.entity_id
_entity_poly.type
_entity_poly.pdbx_seq_one_letter_code
_entity_poly.pdbx_strand_id
1 'polypeptide(L)'
;NSETLIMSSCKLVIKDEVNVKFENISLEWRKRLSNKFKYEIPYARHLPAVKLGRWDGKVSFFGLGGTTYLNLVDQILPILDEGGVYIDVEDKREKHNFEFKAVDKNYLSHIKWPKNHPAAGQPIELRDYQVETINKFIEHPQSIQEIATGAGKTIITAALCQLVEPYGRTLTIVPNKSLVTQTEEDFIACNLDVGVYYGDRKELGRFNTIATWQSLNVLEKKSKDEHSEAFAEAIKGINTVIIDEVHMAKADVLKRLLTGPFAHCGIRWGLTGTVPKADYEFMGLKCSIGDVSNRIQASELQDK
;
A
#
# COMPACT_ATOMS: atom_id res chain seq x y z
N ASN A 1 -13.40 50.28 -10.23
CA ASN A 1 -13.86 49.29 -9.25
C ASN A 1 -12.92 48.11 -9.25
N SER A 2 -11.85 48.26 -8.47
CA SER A 2 -11.05 47.11 -8.12
C SER A 2 -11.88 46.23 -7.18
N GLU A 3 -12.56 45.24 -7.74
CA GLU A 3 -13.01 44.13 -6.96
C GLU A 3 -11.76 43.48 -6.38
N THR A 4 -11.53 43.74 -5.11
CA THR A 4 -10.56 42.97 -4.35
C THR A 4 -11.06 41.54 -4.37
N LEU A 5 -10.47 40.71 -5.23
CA LEU A 5 -10.59 39.26 -5.15
C LEU A 5 -10.12 38.90 -3.75
N ILE A 6 -11.07 38.63 -2.85
CA ILE A 6 -10.74 38.05 -1.54
C ILE A 6 -10.29 36.64 -1.83
N MET A 7 -8.97 36.48 -1.97
CA MET A 7 -8.39 35.16 -2.08
C MET A 7 -8.56 34.47 -0.73
N SER A 8 -9.42 33.46 -0.71
CA SER A 8 -9.50 32.58 0.44
C SER A 8 -8.21 31.76 0.55
N SER A 9 -7.82 31.44 1.74
CA SER A 9 -6.66 30.63 2.00
C SER A 9 -6.99 29.46 2.92
N CYS A 10 -6.31 28.35 2.75
CA CYS A 10 -6.39 27.21 3.64
C CYS A 10 -5.00 26.64 3.90
N LYS A 11 -4.91 25.74 4.86
CA LYS A 11 -3.67 25.09 5.21
C LYS A 11 -3.80 23.59 4.95
N LEU A 12 -2.88 23.05 4.16
CA LEU A 12 -2.75 21.61 3.98
C LEU A 12 -1.70 21.08 4.94
N VAL A 13 -2.13 20.28 5.91
CA VAL A 13 -1.25 19.61 6.88
C VAL A 13 -1.05 18.17 6.44
N ILE A 14 0.17 17.81 6.09
CA ILE A 14 0.55 16.42 5.77
C ILE A 14 1.00 15.77 7.06
N LYS A 15 0.18 14.85 7.59
CA LYS A 15 0.42 14.23 8.90
C LYS A 15 1.41 13.07 8.84
N ASP A 16 1.27 12.23 7.83
CA ASP A 16 2.11 11.07 7.59
C ASP A 16 2.10 10.73 6.09
N GLU A 17 2.56 9.56 5.71
CA GLU A 17 2.67 9.16 4.30
C GLU A 17 1.31 8.91 3.62
N VAL A 18 0.24 8.89 4.38
CA VAL A 18 -1.10 8.58 3.89
C VAL A 18 -2.11 9.68 4.20
N ASN A 19 -2.08 10.25 5.40
CA ASN A 19 -3.14 11.10 5.93
C ASN A 19 -2.77 12.58 5.85
N VAL A 20 -3.72 13.37 5.37
CA VAL A 20 -3.61 14.83 5.32
C VAL A 20 -4.88 15.47 5.87
N LYS A 21 -4.79 16.76 6.23
CA LYS A 21 -5.93 17.55 6.63
C LYS A 21 -5.86 18.94 6.02
N PHE A 22 -6.98 19.37 5.43
CA PHE A 22 -7.17 20.76 5.03
C PHE A 22 -7.79 21.53 6.19
N GLU A 23 -7.04 22.45 6.74
CA GLU A 23 -7.46 23.32 7.83
C GLU A 23 -7.86 24.70 7.31
N ASN A 24 -8.75 25.39 8.00
CA ASN A 24 -9.20 26.75 7.64
C ASN A 24 -9.85 26.82 6.25
N ILE A 25 -10.42 25.73 5.80
CA ILE A 25 -11.19 25.66 4.57
C ILE A 25 -12.68 25.76 4.90
N SER A 26 -13.44 26.50 4.09
CA SER A 26 -14.87 26.72 4.34
C SER A 26 -15.68 25.42 4.34
N LEU A 27 -16.80 25.42 5.05
CA LEU A 27 -17.73 24.28 5.03
C LEU A 27 -18.25 24.00 3.62
N GLU A 28 -18.49 25.04 2.84
CA GLU A 28 -18.95 24.91 1.45
C GLU A 28 -17.93 24.12 0.60
N TRP A 29 -16.66 24.46 0.71
CA TRP A 29 -15.60 23.71 0.03
C TRP A 29 -15.49 22.26 0.53
N ARG A 30 -15.61 22.05 1.84
CA ARG A 30 -15.57 20.69 2.42
C ARG A 30 -16.71 19.81 1.91
N LYS A 31 -17.92 20.38 1.82
CA LYS A 31 -19.08 19.67 1.24
C LYS A 31 -18.87 19.35 -0.23
N ARG A 32 -18.35 20.31 -1.00
CA ARG A 32 -18.09 20.14 -2.44
C ARG A 32 -17.06 19.04 -2.68
N LEU A 33 -15.94 19.05 -1.94
CA LEU A 33 -14.90 18.03 -2.05
C LEU A 33 -15.37 16.67 -1.53
N SER A 34 -16.15 16.65 -0.46
CA SER A 34 -16.75 15.41 0.03
C SER A 34 -17.64 14.76 -1.02
N ASN A 35 -18.45 15.53 -1.72
CA ASN A 35 -19.30 15.04 -2.80
C ASN A 35 -18.48 14.57 -4.01
N LYS A 36 -17.40 15.27 -4.32
CA LYS A 36 -16.52 14.92 -5.47
C LYS A 36 -15.88 13.53 -5.29
N PHE A 37 -15.50 13.18 -4.09
CA PHE A 37 -14.80 11.92 -3.78
C PHE A 37 -15.69 10.90 -3.08
N LYS A 38 -16.98 10.98 -3.31
CA LYS A 38 -18.00 10.10 -2.78
C LYS A 38 -18.27 8.95 -3.75
N TYR A 39 -18.14 7.72 -3.28
CA TYR A 39 -18.27 6.52 -4.11
C TYR A 39 -19.25 5.53 -3.49
N GLU A 40 -20.02 4.85 -4.33
CA GLU A 40 -20.94 3.80 -3.89
C GLU A 40 -20.16 2.54 -3.52
N ILE A 41 -20.50 1.97 -2.38
CA ILE A 41 -19.98 0.65 -1.97
C ILE A 41 -20.80 -0.41 -2.71
N PRO A 42 -20.18 -1.29 -3.53
CA PRO A 42 -20.92 -2.19 -4.43
C PRO A 42 -21.96 -3.09 -3.76
N TYR A 43 -21.69 -3.52 -2.52
CA TYR A 43 -22.63 -4.41 -1.78
C TYR A 43 -23.60 -3.65 -0.87
N ALA A 44 -23.48 -2.34 -0.77
CA ALA A 44 -24.22 -1.56 0.23
C ALA A 44 -25.73 -1.57 -0.01
N ARG A 45 -26.19 -1.65 -1.27
CA ARG A 45 -27.62 -1.67 -1.61
C ARG A 45 -28.38 -2.83 -0.92
N HIS A 46 -27.69 -3.87 -0.52
CA HIS A 46 -28.27 -5.02 0.17
C HIS A 46 -28.30 -4.87 1.70
N LEU A 47 -27.68 -3.83 2.22
CA LEU A 47 -27.63 -3.58 3.66
C LEU A 47 -28.95 -2.98 4.16
N PRO A 48 -29.41 -3.36 5.37
CA PRO A 48 -30.66 -2.82 5.94
C PRO A 48 -30.72 -1.30 6.01
N ALA A 49 -29.61 -0.65 6.35
CA ALA A 49 -29.54 0.81 6.44
C ALA A 49 -29.86 1.50 5.11
N VAL A 50 -29.39 0.93 3.98
CA VAL A 50 -29.70 1.44 2.64
C VAL A 50 -31.13 1.13 2.25
N LYS A 51 -31.59 -0.09 2.48
CA LYS A 51 -32.97 -0.50 2.17
C LYS A 51 -34.01 0.33 2.93
N LEU A 52 -33.68 0.74 4.15
CA LEU A 52 -34.56 1.57 5.00
C LEU A 52 -34.39 3.08 4.75
N GLY A 53 -33.58 3.46 3.78
CA GLY A 53 -33.34 4.87 3.46
C GLY A 53 -32.55 5.66 4.47
N ARG A 54 -31.89 4.99 5.41
CA ARG A 54 -31.09 5.64 6.47
C ARG A 54 -29.67 5.99 6.03
N TRP A 55 -29.22 5.39 4.94
CA TRP A 55 -27.91 5.60 4.37
C TRP A 55 -27.96 5.43 2.85
N ASP A 56 -27.26 6.28 2.11
CA ASP A 56 -27.23 6.25 0.64
C ASP A 56 -26.29 5.19 0.05
N GLY A 57 -25.56 4.45 0.90
CA GLY A 57 -24.63 3.41 0.45
C GLY A 57 -23.31 3.94 -0.08
N LYS A 58 -23.04 5.21 0.11
CA LYS A 58 -21.83 5.87 -0.38
C LYS A 58 -20.90 6.25 0.77
N VAL A 59 -19.59 6.24 0.46
CA VAL A 59 -18.54 6.69 1.38
C VAL A 59 -17.67 7.70 0.66
N SER A 60 -17.32 8.77 1.34
CA SER A 60 -16.42 9.78 0.80
C SER A 60 -14.99 9.56 1.28
N PHE A 61 -14.04 9.75 0.36
CA PHE A 61 -12.61 9.78 0.68
C PHE A 61 -12.15 11.18 1.13
N PHE A 62 -13.05 12.15 1.15
CA PHE A 62 -12.82 13.46 1.74
C PHE A 62 -13.81 13.69 2.87
N GLY A 63 -13.32 13.68 4.10
CA GLY A 63 -14.17 13.86 5.29
C GLY A 63 -14.66 15.30 5.45
N LEU A 64 -15.86 15.47 5.97
CA LEU A 64 -16.45 16.80 6.23
C LEU A 64 -15.63 17.64 7.22
N GLY A 65 -14.76 17.02 7.99
CA GLY A 65 -13.80 17.71 8.85
C GLY A 65 -12.53 18.20 8.15
N GLY A 66 -12.39 17.91 6.85
CA GLY A 66 -11.22 18.29 6.06
C GLY A 66 -10.13 17.22 5.98
N THR A 67 -10.33 16.05 6.56
CA THR A 67 -9.36 14.95 6.51
C THR A 67 -9.50 14.19 5.19
N THR A 68 -8.37 13.86 4.60
CA THR A 68 -8.33 13.08 3.36
C THR A 68 -6.97 12.38 3.23
N TYR A 69 -6.61 11.99 2.02
CA TYR A 69 -5.42 11.18 1.75
C TYR A 69 -4.42 11.93 0.88
N LEU A 70 -3.15 11.75 1.19
CA LEU A 70 -2.05 12.39 0.43
C LEU A 70 -2.16 12.06 -1.07
N ASN A 71 -2.53 10.83 -1.41
CA ASN A 71 -2.64 10.38 -2.80
C ASN A 71 -3.85 10.98 -3.56
N LEU A 72 -4.70 11.76 -2.90
CA LEU A 72 -5.77 12.54 -3.56
C LEU A 72 -5.41 14.01 -3.74
N VAL A 73 -4.34 14.48 -3.14
CA VAL A 73 -3.96 15.89 -3.15
C VAL A 73 -3.74 16.39 -4.58
N ASP A 74 -3.17 15.56 -5.45
CA ASP A 74 -2.98 15.88 -6.88
C ASP A 74 -4.29 16.18 -7.62
N GLN A 75 -5.40 15.62 -7.19
CA GLN A 75 -6.73 15.89 -7.74
C GLN A 75 -7.44 17.07 -7.04
N ILE A 76 -7.12 17.32 -5.78
CA ILE A 76 -7.75 18.37 -4.97
C ILE A 76 -7.14 19.75 -5.26
N LEU A 77 -5.83 19.84 -5.35
CA LEU A 77 -5.14 21.12 -5.53
C LEU A 77 -5.60 21.89 -6.78
N PRO A 78 -5.76 21.27 -7.95
CA PRO A 78 -6.30 21.99 -9.12
C PRO A 78 -7.70 22.55 -8.92
N ILE A 79 -8.57 21.84 -8.21
CA ILE A 79 -9.94 22.28 -7.92
C ILE A 79 -9.92 23.54 -7.04
N LEU A 80 -9.10 23.54 -6.00
CA LEU A 80 -8.96 24.68 -5.10
C LEU A 80 -8.27 25.86 -5.78
N ASP A 81 -7.29 25.62 -6.63
CA ASP A 81 -6.60 26.64 -7.40
C ASP A 81 -7.54 27.36 -8.36
N GLU A 82 -8.38 26.63 -9.11
CA GLU A 82 -9.41 27.19 -9.97
C GLU A 82 -10.41 28.01 -9.17
N GLY A 83 -10.70 27.62 -7.95
CA GLY A 83 -11.60 28.33 -7.04
C GLY A 83 -10.98 29.55 -6.35
N GLY A 84 -9.73 29.87 -6.66
CA GLY A 84 -9.05 31.02 -6.05
C GLY A 84 -8.63 30.80 -4.60
N VAL A 85 -8.47 29.56 -4.17
CA VAL A 85 -8.01 29.24 -2.81
C VAL A 85 -6.50 29.10 -2.79
N TYR A 86 -5.83 29.95 -2.00
CA TYR A 86 -4.40 29.83 -1.75
C TYR A 86 -4.16 28.72 -0.72
N ILE A 87 -3.16 27.89 -0.96
CA ILE A 87 -2.86 26.73 -0.12
C ILE A 87 -1.46 26.88 0.49
N ASP A 88 -1.41 26.93 1.82
CA ASP A 88 -0.18 26.88 2.59
C ASP A 88 0.05 25.45 3.06
N VAL A 89 1.25 24.92 2.87
CA VAL A 89 1.56 23.52 3.15
C VAL A 89 2.45 23.39 4.38
N GLU A 90 2.03 22.58 5.34
CA GLU A 90 2.84 22.15 6.48
C GLU A 90 3.06 20.65 6.39
N ASP A 91 4.29 20.23 6.12
CA ASP A 91 4.66 18.83 6.03
C ASP A 91 5.29 18.36 7.35
N LYS A 92 4.57 17.50 8.08
CA LYS A 92 5.00 16.95 9.37
C LYS A 92 5.71 15.60 9.26
N ARG A 93 5.86 15.08 8.03
CA ARG A 93 6.48 13.77 7.83
C ARG A 93 7.97 13.81 8.17
N GLU A 94 8.48 12.67 8.61
CA GLU A 94 9.90 12.45 8.63
C GLU A 94 10.43 12.45 7.19
N LYS A 95 11.57 13.14 6.98
CA LYS A 95 12.20 13.16 5.66
C LYS A 95 12.98 11.87 5.47
N HIS A 96 12.61 11.11 4.43
CA HIS A 96 13.34 9.92 4.01
C HIS A 96 14.03 10.22 2.68
N ASN A 97 15.30 9.86 2.59
CA ASN A 97 16.03 9.92 1.34
C ASN A 97 16.30 8.50 0.87
N PHE A 98 15.39 7.98 0.06
CA PHE A 98 15.53 6.63 -0.51
C PHE A 98 16.38 6.72 -1.78
N GLU A 99 17.54 6.11 -1.74
CA GLU A 99 18.44 6.03 -2.90
C GLU A 99 18.53 4.57 -3.36
N PHE A 100 18.01 4.31 -4.55
CA PHE A 100 18.03 2.99 -5.14
C PHE A 100 18.76 3.02 -6.48
N LYS A 101 19.61 2.01 -6.68
CA LYS A 101 20.18 1.72 -8.00
C LYS A 101 19.25 0.80 -8.76
N ALA A 102 19.07 1.05 -10.06
CA ALA A 102 18.38 0.11 -10.93
C ALA A 102 19.08 -1.25 -10.90
N VAL A 103 18.27 -2.31 -10.88
CA VAL A 103 18.76 -3.68 -10.89
C VAL A 103 18.82 -4.21 -12.32
N ASP A 104 19.67 -5.19 -12.56
CA ASP A 104 19.72 -5.96 -13.80
C ASP A 104 19.40 -7.44 -13.52
N LYS A 105 19.43 -8.27 -14.55
CA LYS A 105 19.12 -9.69 -14.44
C LYS A 105 20.03 -10.44 -13.47
N ASN A 106 21.22 -9.92 -13.17
CA ASN A 106 22.20 -10.55 -12.32
C ASN A 106 22.15 -10.09 -10.86
N TYR A 107 21.14 -9.32 -10.47
CA TYR A 107 21.01 -8.77 -9.12
C TYR A 107 21.07 -9.84 -8.03
N LEU A 108 20.47 -11.01 -8.28
CA LEU A 108 20.47 -12.16 -7.35
C LEU A 108 21.47 -13.26 -7.75
N SER A 109 22.39 -13.02 -8.68
CA SER A 109 23.29 -14.06 -9.22
C SER A 109 24.27 -14.63 -8.19
N HIS A 110 24.49 -13.97 -7.06
CA HIS A 110 25.29 -14.45 -5.96
C HIS A 110 24.57 -15.56 -5.14
N ILE A 111 23.30 -15.78 -5.44
CA ILE A 111 22.43 -16.79 -4.80
C ILE A 111 22.12 -17.87 -5.85
N LYS A 112 22.13 -19.13 -5.40
CA LYS A 112 21.79 -20.26 -6.27
C LYS A 112 20.36 -20.71 -6.01
N TRP A 113 19.70 -21.17 -7.07
CA TRP A 113 18.36 -21.75 -6.95
C TRP A 113 18.39 -22.93 -5.98
N PRO A 114 17.37 -23.08 -5.10
CA PRO A 114 17.31 -24.19 -4.16
C PRO A 114 17.04 -25.52 -4.85
N LYS A 115 17.26 -26.63 -4.11
CA LYS A 115 17.16 -28.00 -4.61
C LYS A 115 15.83 -28.34 -5.31
N ASN A 116 14.76 -27.70 -4.92
CA ASN A 116 13.42 -27.97 -5.44
C ASN A 116 13.09 -27.20 -6.73
N HIS A 117 13.98 -26.34 -7.19
CA HIS A 117 13.77 -25.55 -8.40
C HIS A 117 14.31 -26.29 -9.63
N PRO A 118 13.68 -26.16 -10.82
CA PRO A 118 14.19 -26.79 -12.06
C PRO A 118 15.61 -26.40 -12.40
N ALA A 119 16.04 -25.19 -12.05
CA ALA A 119 17.40 -24.70 -12.25
C ALA A 119 18.30 -24.84 -11.01
N ALA A 120 18.02 -25.81 -10.14
CA ALA A 120 18.76 -26.02 -8.89
C ALA A 120 20.27 -25.97 -9.07
N GLY A 121 20.94 -25.24 -8.20
CA GLY A 121 22.40 -25.08 -8.22
C GLY A 121 22.94 -24.04 -9.20
N GLN A 122 22.10 -23.51 -10.09
CA GLN A 122 22.47 -22.42 -10.98
C GLN A 122 22.25 -21.07 -10.28
N PRO A 123 23.06 -20.04 -10.61
CA PRO A 123 22.81 -18.69 -10.10
C PRO A 123 21.39 -18.21 -10.49
N ILE A 124 20.76 -17.47 -9.59
CA ILE A 124 19.45 -16.87 -9.87
C ILE A 124 19.63 -15.78 -10.92
N GLU A 125 18.99 -15.95 -12.07
CA GLU A 125 18.90 -14.94 -13.11
C GLU A 125 17.47 -14.45 -13.19
N LEU A 126 17.29 -13.13 -13.03
CA LEU A 126 15.98 -12.52 -13.11
C LEU A 126 15.50 -12.45 -14.55
N ARG A 127 14.22 -12.71 -14.76
CA ARG A 127 13.56 -12.54 -16.06
C ARG A 127 13.35 -11.06 -16.35
N ASP A 128 13.19 -10.70 -17.62
CA ASP A 128 13.01 -9.30 -18.03
C ASP A 128 11.85 -8.62 -17.30
N TYR A 129 10.69 -9.29 -17.16
CA TYR A 129 9.56 -8.72 -16.46
C TYR A 129 9.81 -8.53 -14.96
N GLN A 130 10.61 -9.40 -14.35
CA GLN A 130 11.00 -9.27 -12.94
C GLN A 130 11.89 -8.04 -12.73
N VAL A 131 12.86 -7.84 -13.60
CA VAL A 131 13.73 -6.66 -13.59
C VAL A 131 12.90 -5.39 -13.78
N GLU A 132 12.01 -5.37 -14.76
CA GLU A 132 11.10 -4.24 -15.00
C GLU A 132 10.25 -3.92 -13.78
N THR A 133 9.64 -4.93 -13.18
CA THR A 133 8.78 -4.78 -12.01
C THR A 133 9.55 -4.20 -10.82
N ILE A 134 10.73 -4.74 -10.53
CA ILE A 134 11.57 -4.25 -9.44
C ILE A 134 11.95 -2.79 -9.68
N ASN A 135 12.43 -2.45 -10.87
CA ASN A 135 12.85 -1.10 -11.19
C ASN A 135 11.70 -0.09 -11.18
N LYS A 136 10.51 -0.48 -11.59
CA LYS A 136 9.31 0.35 -11.48
C LYS A 136 8.94 0.64 -10.04
N PHE A 137 9.06 -0.34 -9.15
CA PHE A 137 8.80 -0.12 -7.73
C PHE A 137 9.79 0.85 -7.10
N ILE A 138 11.07 0.70 -7.37
CA ILE A 138 12.07 1.61 -6.78
C ILE A 138 11.99 3.04 -7.33
N GLU A 139 11.45 3.22 -8.53
CA GLU A 139 11.12 4.54 -9.09
C GLU A 139 9.87 5.15 -8.45
N HIS A 140 8.97 4.30 -7.95
CA HIS A 140 7.69 4.70 -7.37
C HIS A 140 7.53 4.08 -5.98
N PRO A 141 8.03 4.73 -4.92
CA PRO A 141 7.99 4.16 -3.56
C PRO A 141 6.60 3.85 -3.02
N GLN A 142 5.55 4.45 -3.57
CA GLN A 142 4.16 4.17 -3.22
C GLN A 142 3.40 3.87 -4.49
N SER A 143 3.24 2.60 -4.80
CA SER A 143 2.64 2.20 -6.07
C SER A 143 2.16 0.75 -6.07
N ILE A 144 1.32 0.46 -7.06
CA ILE A 144 0.78 -0.87 -7.32
C ILE A 144 1.22 -1.29 -8.73
N GLN A 145 1.54 -2.56 -8.89
CA GLN A 145 1.74 -3.14 -10.21
C GLN A 145 0.77 -4.29 -10.44
N GLU A 146 0.10 -4.26 -11.58
CA GLU A 146 -0.74 -5.35 -12.04
C GLU A 146 0.10 -6.30 -12.87
N ILE A 147 0.34 -7.49 -12.32
CA ILE A 147 1.14 -8.52 -12.96
C ILE A 147 0.30 -9.78 -13.04
N ALA A 148 0.08 -10.27 -14.26
CA ALA A 148 -0.69 -11.48 -14.49
C ALA A 148 -0.15 -12.64 -13.65
N THR A 149 -1.05 -13.47 -13.16
CA THR A 149 -0.74 -14.61 -12.30
C THR A 149 0.30 -15.51 -12.96
N GLY A 150 1.41 -15.73 -12.29
CA GLY A 150 2.49 -16.56 -12.81
C GLY A 150 3.58 -16.79 -11.77
N ALA A 151 4.49 -17.69 -12.08
CA ALA A 151 5.63 -17.98 -11.23
C ALA A 151 6.60 -16.79 -11.16
N GLY A 152 7.24 -16.62 -10.00
CA GLY A 152 8.33 -15.67 -9.83
C GLY A 152 7.99 -14.36 -9.13
N LYS A 153 6.74 -14.14 -8.69
CA LYS A 153 6.37 -12.95 -7.91
C LYS A 153 7.06 -12.91 -6.55
N THR A 154 7.22 -14.04 -5.89
CA THR A 154 7.87 -14.11 -4.58
C THR A 154 9.36 -13.79 -4.64
N ILE A 155 10.02 -14.09 -5.75
CA ILE A 155 11.41 -13.68 -6.00
C ILE A 155 11.51 -12.16 -6.19
N ILE A 156 10.54 -11.56 -6.86
CA ILE A 156 10.44 -10.09 -6.95
C ILE A 156 10.38 -9.48 -5.55
N THR A 157 9.50 -10.02 -4.71
CA THR A 157 9.33 -9.55 -3.34
C THR A 157 10.61 -9.72 -2.51
N ALA A 158 11.30 -10.86 -2.66
CA ALA A 158 12.59 -11.10 -1.99
C ALA A 158 13.65 -10.08 -2.41
N ALA A 159 13.74 -9.79 -3.70
CA ALA A 159 14.67 -8.78 -4.21
C ALA A 159 14.36 -7.39 -3.65
N LEU A 160 13.08 -7.02 -3.60
CA LEU A 160 12.65 -5.75 -3.01
C LEU A 160 13.01 -5.67 -1.52
N CYS A 161 12.84 -6.74 -0.78
CA CYS A 161 13.21 -6.80 0.63
C CYS A 161 14.72 -6.59 0.84
N GLN A 162 15.56 -7.11 -0.05
CA GLN A 162 17.00 -6.83 0.01
C GLN A 162 17.31 -5.36 -0.27
N LEU A 163 16.66 -4.79 -1.26
CA LEU A 163 16.87 -3.38 -1.65
C LEU A 163 16.50 -2.39 -0.54
N VAL A 164 15.45 -2.67 0.21
CA VAL A 164 14.96 -1.76 1.25
C VAL A 164 15.56 -2.02 2.63
N GLU A 165 16.34 -3.07 2.78
CA GLU A 165 16.94 -3.45 4.07
C GLU A 165 17.64 -2.28 4.79
N PRO A 166 18.42 -1.42 4.11
CA PRO A 166 19.06 -0.28 4.78
C PRO A 166 18.09 0.74 5.38
N TYR A 167 16.83 0.72 4.96
CA TYR A 167 15.82 1.69 5.38
C TYR A 167 14.89 1.21 6.49
N GLY A 168 15.11 0.02 7.03
CA GLY A 168 14.36 -0.53 8.14
C GLY A 168 13.76 -1.90 7.85
N ARG A 169 12.95 -2.36 8.78
CA ARG A 169 12.29 -3.67 8.69
C ARG A 169 11.17 -3.64 7.64
N THR A 170 10.87 -4.81 7.09
CA THR A 170 9.84 -5.00 6.07
C THR A 170 8.76 -5.96 6.57
N LEU A 171 7.51 -5.59 6.30
CA LEU A 171 6.36 -6.48 6.45
C LEU A 171 5.83 -6.83 5.06
N THR A 172 5.71 -8.13 4.79
CA THR A 172 5.06 -8.65 3.59
C THR A 172 3.72 -9.27 3.96
N ILE A 173 2.64 -8.70 3.43
CA ILE A 173 1.27 -9.15 3.68
C ILE A 173 0.83 -10.04 2.52
N VAL A 174 0.40 -11.26 2.86
CA VAL A 174 -0.05 -12.25 1.88
C VAL A 174 -1.47 -12.73 2.23
N PRO A 175 -2.24 -13.25 1.25
CA PRO A 175 -3.65 -13.55 1.48
C PRO A 175 -3.94 -14.90 2.14
N ASN A 176 -3.02 -15.87 2.09
CA ASN A 176 -3.31 -17.23 2.54
C ASN A 176 -2.04 -18.02 2.87
N LYS A 177 -2.24 -19.20 3.48
CA LYS A 177 -1.16 -20.11 3.90
C LYS A 177 -0.24 -20.55 2.75
N SER A 178 -0.80 -20.81 1.59
CA SER A 178 -0.01 -21.26 0.44
C SER A 178 1.03 -20.21 0.04
N LEU A 179 0.62 -18.95 0.00
CA LEU A 179 1.52 -17.84 -0.30
C LEU A 179 2.50 -17.54 0.84
N VAL A 180 2.10 -17.75 2.10
CA VAL A 180 3.05 -17.68 3.23
C VAL A 180 4.19 -18.65 3.01
N THR A 181 3.88 -19.90 2.72
CA THR A 181 4.88 -20.97 2.53
C THR A 181 5.81 -20.65 1.35
N GLN A 182 5.24 -20.29 0.21
CA GLN A 182 6.03 -19.98 -0.99
C GLN A 182 6.93 -18.75 -0.78
N THR A 183 6.40 -17.71 -0.15
CA THR A 183 7.14 -16.49 0.12
C THR A 183 8.29 -16.75 1.09
N GLU A 184 8.03 -17.50 2.15
CA GLU A 184 9.06 -17.86 3.13
C GLU A 184 10.19 -18.66 2.48
N GLU A 185 9.87 -19.67 1.68
CA GLU A 185 10.86 -20.47 0.96
C GLU A 185 11.78 -19.60 0.11
N ASP A 186 11.22 -18.68 -0.66
CA ASP A 186 12.01 -17.80 -1.51
C ASP A 186 12.83 -16.79 -0.70
N PHE A 187 12.29 -16.28 0.40
CA PHE A 187 13.03 -15.39 1.28
C PHE A 187 14.24 -16.10 1.93
N ILE A 188 14.05 -17.33 2.39
CA ILE A 188 15.13 -18.14 2.95
C ILE A 188 16.19 -18.43 1.87
N ALA A 189 15.75 -18.80 0.66
CA ALA A 189 16.65 -19.06 -0.47
C ALA A 189 17.48 -17.81 -0.83
N CYS A 190 16.93 -16.61 -0.63
CA CYS A 190 17.63 -15.34 -0.84
C CYS A 190 18.39 -14.84 0.38
N ASN A 191 18.62 -15.69 1.38
CA ASN A 191 19.36 -15.38 2.61
C ASN A 191 18.80 -14.22 3.42
N LEU A 192 17.48 -14.00 3.36
CA LEU A 192 16.82 -12.98 4.17
C LEU A 192 16.58 -13.50 5.59
N ASP A 193 16.73 -12.61 6.58
CA ASP A 193 16.29 -12.87 7.94
C ASP A 193 14.76 -12.73 7.98
N VAL A 194 14.03 -13.83 8.10
CA VAL A 194 12.58 -13.86 7.96
C VAL A 194 11.91 -14.63 9.09
N GLY A 195 10.80 -14.08 9.58
CA GLY A 195 9.86 -14.74 10.46
C GLY A 195 8.45 -14.69 9.87
N VAL A 196 7.61 -15.62 10.32
CA VAL A 196 6.22 -15.75 9.84
C VAL A 196 5.25 -15.52 10.99
N TYR A 197 4.27 -14.67 10.78
CA TYR A 197 3.14 -14.46 11.69
C TYR A 197 1.85 -14.96 11.03
N TYR A 198 1.59 -16.25 11.26
CA TYR A 198 0.41 -16.94 10.74
C TYR A 198 0.13 -18.21 11.57
N GLY A 199 -1.12 -18.44 11.91
CA GLY A 199 -1.54 -19.62 12.64
C GLY A 199 -0.77 -19.77 13.97
N ASP A 200 -0.13 -20.90 14.18
CA ASP A 200 0.65 -21.20 15.38
C ASP A 200 2.05 -20.58 15.36
N ARG A 201 2.48 -20.08 14.23
CA ARG A 201 3.77 -19.44 14.08
C ARG A 201 3.66 -17.96 14.42
N LYS A 202 4.23 -17.55 15.53
CA LYS A 202 4.19 -16.18 16.07
C LYS A 202 5.58 -15.54 16.09
N GLU A 203 6.27 -15.62 14.96
CA GLU A 203 7.66 -15.18 14.83
C GLU A 203 7.75 -13.69 14.55
N LEU A 204 7.58 -12.90 15.59
CA LEU A 204 7.73 -11.45 15.54
C LEU A 204 9.17 -11.02 15.86
N GLY A 205 9.53 -9.82 15.39
CA GLY A 205 10.84 -9.26 15.70
C GLY A 205 11.96 -9.63 14.74
N ARG A 206 11.70 -10.48 13.75
CA ARG A 206 12.67 -10.74 12.67
C ARG A 206 12.70 -9.54 11.72
N PHE A 207 13.80 -9.39 10.99
CA PHE A 207 13.97 -8.23 10.10
C PHE A 207 12.88 -8.16 9.03
N ASN A 208 12.61 -9.28 8.37
CA ASN A 208 11.49 -9.43 7.45
C ASN A 208 10.40 -10.27 8.13
N THR A 209 9.17 -9.78 8.12
CA THR A 209 8.02 -10.50 8.64
C THR A 209 7.04 -10.76 7.52
N ILE A 210 6.60 -12.02 7.39
CA ILE A 210 5.53 -12.41 6.48
C ILE A 210 4.29 -12.68 7.34
N ALA A 211 3.18 -12.05 7.01
CA ALA A 211 1.94 -12.22 7.75
C ALA A 211 0.74 -12.24 6.80
N THR A 212 -0.33 -12.91 7.20
CA THR A 212 -1.61 -12.72 6.52
C THR A 212 -2.29 -11.49 7.08
N TRP A 213 -3.11 -10.81 6.24
CA TRP A 213 -3.86 -9.65 6.71
C TRP A 213 -4.84 -10.02 7.84
N GLN A 214 -5.38 -11.26 7.81
CA GLN A 214 -6.25 -11.78 8.85
C GLN A 214 -5.53 -11.88 10.21
N SER A 215 -4.32 -12.42 10.21
CA SER A 215 -3.52 -12.55 11.43
C SER A 215 -3.15 -11.19 12.04
N LEU A 216 -2.81 -10.22 11.19
CA LEU A 216 -2.54 -8.85 11.63
C LEU A 216 -3.79 -8.19 12.21
N ASN A 217 -4.94 -8.39 11.59
CA ASN A 217 -6.20 -7.87 12.07
C ASN A 217 -6.56 -8.43 13.45
N VAL A 218 -6.40 -9.74 13.65
CA VAL A 218 -6.65 -10.39 14.94
C VAL A 218 -5.69 -9.86 16.00
N LEU A 219 -4.41 -9.72 15.69
CA LEU A 219 -3.41 -9.20 16.63
C LEU A 219 -3.72 -7.76 17.04
N GLU A 220 -4.07 -6.90 16.09
CA GLU A 220 -4.43 -5.51 16.38
C GLU A 220 -5.65 -5.41 17.28
N LYS A 221 -6.72 -6.14 16.96
CA LYS A 221 -7.95 -6.15 17.78
C LYS A 221 -7.70 -6.66 19.19
N LYS A 222 -6.97 -7.76 19.30
CA LYS A 222 -6.62 -8.34 20.60
C LYS A 222 -5.80 -7.36 21.45
N SER A 223 -4.83 -6.70 20.83
CA SER A 223 -4.01 -5.71 21.53
C SER A 223 -4.83 -4.53 22.03
N LYS A 224 -5.82 -4.06 21.26
CA LYS A 224 -6.74 -3.01 21.70
C LYS A 224 -7.62 -3.47 22.86
N ASP A 225 -8.21 -4.65 22.76
CA ASP A 225 -9.12 -5.19 23.78
C ASP A 225 -8.41 -5.44 25.11
N GLU A 226 -7.17 -5.89 25.06
CA GLU A 226 -6.36 -6.18 26.24
C GLU A 226 -5.51 -4.99 26.71
N HIS A 227 -5.64 -3.82 26.07
CA HIS A 227 -4.78 -2.65 26.32
C HIS A 227 -3.28 -3.01 26.32
N SER A 228 -2.89 -3.90 25.38
CA SER A 228 -1.54 -4.43 25.23
C SER A 228 -0.75 -3.66 24.19
N GLU A 229 0.57 -3.57 24.40
CA GLU A 229 1.52 -3.00 23.43
C GLU A 229 2.02 -4.03 22.41
N ALA A 230 1.47 -5.25 22.42
CA ALA A 230 1.98 -6.35 21.59
C ALA A 230 1.98 -6.01 20.10
N PHE A 231 0.91 -5.39 19.58
CA PHE A 231 0.85 -5.00 18.17
C PHE A 231 1.87 -3.89 17.86
N ALA A 232 1.94 -2.85 18.69
CA ALA A 232 2.90 -1.76 18.52
C ALA A 232 4.35 -2.25 18.54
N GLU A 233 4.68 -3.17 19.43
CA GLU A 233 6.01 -3.79 19.50
C GLU A 233 6.31 -4.64 18.27
N ALA A 234 5.32 -5.39 17.80
CA ALA A 234 5.48 -6.26 16.63
C ALA A 234 5.83 -5.47 15.36
N ILE A 235 5.27 -4.29 15.19
CA ILE A 235 5.48 -3.46 14.00
C ILE A 235 6.58 -2.42 14.15
N LYS A 236 7.21 -2.33 15.30
CA LYS A 236 8.26 -1.35 15.57
C LYS A 236 9.43 -1.50 14.59
N GLY A 237 9.80 -0.40 13.95
CA GLY A 237 10.89 -0.37 12.98
C GLY A 237 10.50 -0.81 11.57
N ILE A 238 9.26 -1.19 11.33
CA ILE A 238 8.77 -1.50 9.98
C ILE A 238 8.55 -0.19 9.24
N ASN A 239 9.33 0.02 8.17
CA ASN A 239 9.26 1.20 7.30
C ASN A 239 8.81 0.87 5.88
N THR A 240 8.72 -0.41 5.54
CA THR A 240 8.27 -0.90 4.24
C THR A 240 7.16 -1.90 4.42
N VAL A 241 6.07 -1.73 3.67
CA VAL A 241 5.00 -2.72 3.55
C VAL A 241 4.86 -3.15 2.09
N ILE A 242 4.85 -4.45 1.88
CA ILE A 242 4.62 -5.07 0.56
C ILE A 242 3.37 -5.93 0.68
N ILE A 243 2.41 -5.72 -0.20
CA ILE A 243 1.14 -6.44 -0.18
C ILE A 243 1.05 -7.28 -1.45
N ASP A 244 1.10 -8.60 -1.29
CA ASP A 244 0.93 -9.52 -2.40
C ASP A 244 -0.54 -9.89 -2.57
N GLU A 245 -0.97 -10.00 -3.83
CA GLU A 245 -2.36 -10.31 -4.19
C GLU A 245 -3.36 -9.39 -3.47
N VAL A 246 -3.16 -8.08 -3.62
CA VAL A 246 -3.94 -7.02 -2.95
C VAL A 246 -5.45 -7.25 -3.08
N HIS A 247 -5.90 -7.71 -4.25
CA HIS A 247 -7.33 -7.92 -4.54
C HIS A 247 -7.98 -9.04 -3.71
N MET A 248 -7.19 -9.92 -3.11
CA MET A 248 -7.69 -11.02 -2.29
C MET A 248 -7.90 -10.65 -0.83
N ALA A 249 -7.37 -9.50 -0.39
CA ALA A 249 -7.57 -9.03 0.97
C ALA A 249 -8.95 -8.38 1.11
N LYS A 250 -9.53 -8.48 2.32
CA LYS A 250 -10.75 -7.73 2.63
C LYS A 250 -10.41 -6.24 2.62
N ALA A 251 -11.01 -5.50 1.66
CA ALA A 251 -10.64 -4.11 1.38
C ALA A 251 -10.70 -3.20 2.61
N ASP A 252 -11.73 -3.31 3.43
CA ASP A 252 -11.90 -2.48 4.62
C ASP A 252 -10.81 -2.74 5.67
N VAL A 253 -10.43 -3.99 5.87
CA VAL A 253 -9.40 -4.38 6.84
C VAL A 253 -8.03 -3.91 6.36
N LEU A 254 -7.70 -4.18 5.10
CA LEU A 254 -6.41 -3.76 4.53
C LEU A 254 -6.27 -2.24 4.55
N LYS A 255 -7.30 -1.52 4.14
CA LYS A 255 -7.31 -0.05 4.18
C LYS A 255 -7.07 0.47 5.60
N ARG A 256 -7.78 -0.09 6.59
CA ARG A 256 -7.63 0.33 7.98
C ARG A 256 -6.21 0.11 8.50
N LEU A 257 -5.60 -1.02 8.21
CA LEU A 257 -4.22 -1.33 8.60
C LEU A 257 -3.23 -0.36 7.94
N LEU A 258 -3.35 -0.18 6.63
CA LEU A 258 -2.40 0.60 5.83
C LEU A 258 -2.51 2.11 6.05
N THR A 259 -3.70 2.60 6.38
CA THR A 259 -3.92 4.04 6.64
C THR A 259 -3.84 4.42 8.11
N GLY A 260 -3.77 3.45 9.00
CA GLY A 260 -3.62 3.63 10.44
C GLY A 260 -2.22 3.21 10.91
N PRO A 261 -2.06 1.97 11.43
CA PRO A 261 -0.79 1.54 12.03
C PRO A 261 0.43 1.64 11.12
N PHE A 262 0.25 1.46 9.81
CA PHE A 262 1.33 1.49 8.83
C PHE A 262 1.37 2.80 8.02
N ALA A 263 0.66 3.84 8.45
CA ALA A 263 0.62 5.12 7.75
C ALA A 263 1.97 5.84 7.69
N HIS A 264 2.90 5.51 8.57
CA HIS A 264 4.25 6.08 8.60
C HIS A 264 5.18 5.47 7.55
N CYS A 265 4.82 4.33 6.95
CA CYS A 265 5.68 3.65 5.99
C CYS A 265 5.77 4.44 4.68
N GLY A 266 6.96 4.93 4.36
CA GLY A 266 7.22 5.70 3.13
C GLY A 266 7.35 4.81 1.90
N ILE A 267 7.62 3.52 2.08
CA ILE A 267 7.67 2.54 0.99
C ILE A 267 6.48 1.62 1.14
N ARG A 268 5.59 1.65 0.14
CA ARG A 268 4.31 0.95 0.13
C ARG A 268 4.08 0.38 -1.25
N TRP A 269 4.24 -0.92 -1.41
CA TRP A 269 4.16 -1.59 -2.70
C TRP A 269 3.09 -2.66 -2.71
N GLY A 270 2.26 -2.64 -3.74
CA GLY A 270 1.21 -3.65 -3.94
C GLY A 270 1.41 -4.40 -5.24
N LEU A 271 1.22 -5.70 -5.17
CA LEU A 271 1.17 -6.59 -6.33
C LEU A 271 -0.23 -7.17 -6.46
N THR A 272 -0.76 -7.19 -7.66
CA THR A 272 -2.08 -7.79 -7.90
C THR A 272 -2.14 -8.41 -9.29
N GLY A 273 -2.81 -9.56 -9.41
CA GLY A 273 -3.13 -10.15 -10.71
C GLY A 273 -4.26 -9.41 -11.42
N THR A 274 -5.11 -8.72 -10.66
CA THR A 274 -6.27 -8.01 -11.17
C THR A 274 -6.52 -6.75 -10.34
N VAL A 275 -6.47 -5.58 -10.98
CA VAL A 275 -6.86 -4.33 -10.35
C VAL A 275 -8.40 -4.29 -10.25
N PRO A 276 -8.99 -3.98 -9.08
CA PRO A 276 -10.42 -3.85 -8.93
C PRO A 276 -11.00 -2.82 -9.92
N LYS A 277 -12.14 -3.15 -10.53
CA LYS A 277 -12.81 -2.27 -11.50
C LYS A 277 -13.80 -1.31 -10.83
N ALA A 278 -14.31 -1.65 -9.64
CA ALA A 278 -15.22 -0.79 -8.92
C ALA A 278 -14.47 0.44 -8.39
N ASP A 279 -15.01 1.63 -8.65
CA ASP A 279 -14.37 2.90 -8.29
C ASP A 279 -14.03 3.01 -6.81
N TYR A 280 -14.92 2.56 -5.93
CA TYR A 280 -14.69 2.56 -4.48
C TYR A 280 -13.44 1.76 -4.09
N GLU A 281 -13.34 0.53 -4.60
CA GLU A 281 -12.21 -0.35 -4.28
C GLU A 281 -10.91 0.16 -4.88
N PHE A 282 -10.97 0.65 -6.13
CA PHE A 282 -9.82 1.25 -6.80
C PHE A 282 -9.29 2.48 -6.04
N MET A 283 -10.19 3.37 -5.63
CA MET A 283 -9.82 4.56 -4.85
C MET A 283 -9.29 4.19 -3.48
N GLY A 284 -9.82 3.15 -2.85
CA GLY A 284 -9.30 2.62 -1.60
C GLY A 284 -7.85 2.17 -1.72
N LEU A 285 -7.50 1.49 -2.79
CA LEU A 285 -6.12 1.07 -3.06
C LEU A 285 -5.21 2.26 -3.37
N LYS A 286 -5.68 3.19 -4.18
CA LYS A 286 -4.94 4.42 -4.47
C LYS A 286 -4.59 5.17 -3.18
N CYS A 287 -5.55 5.34 -2.29
CA CYS A 287 -5.36 6.05 -1.03
C CYS A 287 -4.49 5.28 -0.03
N SER A 288 -4.58 3.95 -0.04
CA SER A 288 -3.86 3.09 0.92
C SER A 288 -2.44 2.75 0.49
N ILE A 289 -2.20 2.64 -0.81
CA ILE A 289 -0.92 2.19 -1.36
C ILE A 289 -0.35 3.20 -2.36
N GLY A 290 -1.08 3.50 -3.41
CA GLY A 290 -0.63 4.40 -4.47
C GLY A 290 -1.27 4.07 -5.81
N ASP A 291 -0.79 4.74 -6.86
CA ASP A 291 -1.26 4.54 -8.22
C ASP A 291 -0.72 3.23 -8.82
N VAL A 292 -1.43 2.73 -9.83
CA VAL A 292 -0.96 1.63 -10.66
C VAL A 292 0.12 2.17 -11.60
N SER A 293 1.36 1.75 -11.38
CA SER A 293 2.52 2.25 -12.13
C SER A 293 2.91 1.37 -13.31
N ASN A 294 2.44 0.12 -13.34
CA ASN A 294 2.79 -0.82 -14.41
C ASN A 294 1.74 -1.93 -14.52
N ARG A 295 1.60 -2.47 -15.74
CA ARG A 295 0.71 -3.60 -16.05
C ARG A 295 1.43 -4.56 -16.96
N ILE A 296 1.57 -5.83 -16.55
CA ILE A 296 2.17 -6.88 -17.35
C ILE A 296 1.13 -7.95 -17.61
N GLN A 297 0.82 -8.15 -18.88
CA GLN A 297 -0.18 -9.09 -19.36
C GLN A 297 0.34 -10.54 -19.35
N ALA A 298 -0.57 -11.52 -19.26
CA ALA A 298 -0.21 -12.94 -19.31
C ALA A 298 0.56 -13.31 -20.59
N SER A 299 0.22 -12.70 -21.72
CA SER A 299 0.91 -12.92 -23.01
C SER A 299 2.38 -12.50 -22.95
N GLU A 300 2.72 -11.46 -22.21
CA GLU A 300 4.10 -10.98 -22.04
C GLU A 300 4.94 -11.94 -21.19
N LEU A 301 4.30 -12.69 -20.28
CA LEU A 301 4.99 -13.68 -19.44
C LEU A 301 5.29 -14.98 -20.16
N GLN A 302 4.51 -15.34 -21.19
CA GLN A 302 4.70 -16.59 -21.94
C GLN A 302 5.87 -16.55 -22.91
N ASP A 303 6.24 -15.37 -23.39
CA ASP A 303 7.32 -15.17 -24.37
C ASP A 303 8.70 -15.05 -23.71
N LYS A 304 8.78 -15.27 -22.44
CA LYS A 304 10.01 -15.09 -21.64
C LYS A 304 10.27 -16.35 -20.80
#